data_7bdea0375eab654c729250cc0feb0e59
#
_entry.id   7bdea0375eab654c729250cc0feb0e59
#
_cell.length_a   1.000
_cell.length_b   1.000
_cell.length_c   1.000
_cell.angle_alpha   90.00
_cell.angle_beta   90.00
_cell.angle_gamma   90.00
#
_symmetry.space_group_name_H-M   'P 1'
#
loop_
_entity.id
_entity.type
_entity.pdbx_description
1 polymer ?
#
loop_
_entity_poly.entity_id
_entity_poly.type
_entity_poly.pdbx_seq_one_letter_code
_entity_poly.pdbx_strand_id
1 'polypeptide(L)'
;GFDNFKFFLTSNTFAMLLRNTLLYNILFIVLNIVIPVTLAVLINQIYSRIASKAYQTMMFFPHFLSWVVVSYFVYAFLNPDKGLMNTIIQALGGDKIMWYSQPKWWPLILTFMQVWKSMGYNMVVYLASITGIDSTLYEAATLDGATKWQQTKYITLPALKPIIVMMFILNVGHIFYSDFGLFYQVTQGVPNSLYNVASTFDTYVYQALQSNVTIGRTAAAGLFQAACCCA
;
A
#
# COMPACT_ATOMS: atom_id res chain seq x y z
N GLY A 1 -24.50 24.31 1.34
CA GLY A 1 -23.96 25.30 2.28
C GLY A 1 -23.21 24.65 3.42
N PHE A 2 -22.73 25.42 4.38
CA PHE A 2 -21.94 24.93 5.54
C PHE A 2 -22.65 23.87 6.39
N ASP A 3 -23.97 23.80 6.36
CA ASP A 3 -24.75 22.77 7.07
C ASP A 3 -24.41 21.34 6.62
N ASN A 4 -24.06 21.15 5.34
CA ASN A 4 -23.60 19.85 4.85
C ASN A 4 -22.26 19.43 5.46
N PHE A 5 -21.34 20.38 5.70
CA PHE A 5 -20.10 20.12 6.41
C PHE A 5 -20.34 19.77 7.86
N LYS A 6 -21.16 20.54 8.56
CA LYS A 6 -21.51 20.28 9.96
C LYS A 6 -22.15 18.89 10.10
N PHE A 7 -23.10 18.56 9.25
CA PHE A 7 -23.75 17.24 9.25
C PHE A 7 -22.75 16.12 8.97
N PHE A 8 -21.87 16.29 7.98
CA PHE A 8 -20.88 15.28 7.61
C PHE A 8 -19.86 15.07 8.74
N LEU A 9 -19.25 16.14 9.27
CA LEU A 9 -18.25 16.08 10.32
C LEU A 9 -18.77 15.51 11.66
N THR A 10 -20.06 15.67 11.95
CA THR A 10 -20.66 15.12 13.16
C THR A 10 -21.21 13.69 12.99
N SER A 11 -21.11 13.13 11.76
CA SER A 11 -21.61 11.78 11.47
C SER A 11 -20.64 10.68 11.92
N ASN A 12 -21.19 9.55 12.38
CA ASN A 12 -20.41 8.35 12.66
C ASN A 12 -19.67 7.85 11.40
N THR A 13 -20.21 8.11 10.22
CA THR A 13 -19.59 7.78 8.93
C THR A 13 -18.27 8.53 8.76
N PHE A 14 -18.21 9.83 9.07
CA PHE A 14 -16.97 10.61 9.00
C PHE A 14 -15.88 10.02 9.89
N ALA A 15 -16.19 9.73 11.16
CA ALA A 15 -15.22 9.16 12.09
C ALA A 15 -14.67 7.81 11.59
N MET A 16 -15.52 6.98 10.99
CA MET A 16 -15.12 5.70 10.41
C MET A 16 -14.21 5.90 9.17
N LEU A 17 -14.60 6.77 8.25
CA LEU A 17 -13.81 7.07 7.04
C LEU A 17 -12.45 7.64 7.41
N LEU A 18 -12.41 8.60 8.34
CA LEU A 18 -11.18 9.21 8.83
C LEU A 18 -10.25 8.17 9.45
N ARG A 19 -10.79 7.34 10.35
CA ARG A 19 -10.04 6.25 10.98
C ARG A 19 -9.45 5.30 9.94
N ASN A 20 -10.27 4.81 9.01
CA ASN A 20 -9.82 3.86 8.01
C ASN A 20 -8.75 4.49 7.10
N THR A 21 -9.02 5.68 6.54
CA THR A 21 -8.07 6.36 5.65
C THR A 21 -6.73 6.61 6.34
N LEU A 22 -6.74 7.13 7.57
CA LEU A 22 -5.49 7.39 8.29
C LEU A 22 -4.75 6.11 8.70
N LEU A 23 -5.45 5.11 9.26
CA LEU A 23 -4.80 3.87 9.71
C LEU A 23 -4.15 3.12 8.53
N TYR A 24 -4.87 2.99 7.41
CA TYR A 24 -4.28 2.35 6.22
C TYR A 24 -3.10 3.15 5.68
N ASN A 25 -3.23 4.46 5.51
CA ASN A 25 -2.15 5.27 4.95
C ASN A 25 -0.93 5.32 5.86
N ILE A 26 -1.08 5.43 7.18
CA ILE A 26 0.05 5.34 8.12
C ILE A 26 0.75 3.99 7.97
N LEU A 27 -0.01 2.89 7.93
CA LEU A 27 0.55 1.55 7.74
C LEU A 27 1.25 1.41 6.38
N PHE A 28 0.62 1.92 5.31
CA PHE A 28 1.20 1.91 3.96
C PHE A 28 2.49 2.73 3.88
N ILE A 29 2.53 3.92 4.48
CA ILE A 29 3.74 4.76 4.53
C ILE A 29 4.90 3.99 5.16
N VAL A 30 4.67 3.38 6.32
CA VAL A 30 5.71 2.61 7.02
C VAL A 30 6.17 1.42 6.19
N LEU A 31 5.25 0.61 5.68
CA LEU A 31 5.59 -0.60 4.93
C LEU A 31 6.21 -0.29 3.57
N ASN A 32 5.76 0.77 2.88
CA ASN A 32 6.31 1.22 1.60
C ASN A 32 7.67 1.92 1.70
N ILE A 33 8.16 2.17 2.90
CA ILE A 33 9.54 2.57 3.15
C ILE A 33 10.37 1.36 3.59
N VAL A 34 9.94 0.65 4.63
CA VAL A 34 10.74 -0.42 5.26
C VAL A 34 10.97 -1.57 4.29
N ILE A 35 9.93 -2.06 3.62
CA ILE A 35 10.04 -3.23 2.73
C ILE A 35 10.89 -2.90 1.50
N PRO A 36 10.64 -1.82 0.73
CA PRO A 36 11.44 -1.51 -0.45
C PRO A 36 12.90 -1.16 -0.12
N VAL A 37 13.17 -0.46 0.99
CA VAL A 37 14.56 -0.20 1.43
C VAL A 37 15.28 -1.51 1.73
N THR A 38 14.63 -2.42 2.47
CA THR A 38 15.20 -3.73 2.77
C THR A 38 15.47 -4.52 1.49
N LEU A 39 14.53 -4.56 0.55
CA LEU A 39 14.69 -5.23 -0.73
C LEU A 39 15.80 -4.61 -1.58
N ALA A 40 15.90 -3.28 -1.64
CA ALA A 40 16.97 -2.58 -2.37
C ALA A 40 18.34 -2.95 -1.82
N VAL A 41 18.50 -2.96 -0.49
CA VAL A 41 19.75 -3.37 0.17
C VAL A 41 20.09 -4.83 -0.14
N LEU A 42 19.11 -5.74 -0.06
CA LEU A 42 19.32 -7.16 -0.35
C LEU A 42 19.71 -7.39 -1.81
N ILE A 43 19.02 -6.75 -2.75
CA ILE A 43 19.31 -6.88 -4.19
C ILE A 43 20.69 -6.29 -4.53
N ASN A 44 21.08 -5.19 -3.88
CA ASN A 44 22.41 -4.60 -4.08
C ASN A 44 23.55 -5.54 -3.65
N GLN A 45 23.29 -6.48 -2.74
CA GLN A 45 24.28 -7.47 -2.28
C GLN A 45 24.39 -8.69 -3.21
N ILE A 46 23.49 -8.82 -4.19
CA ILE A 46 23.53 -9.96 -5.12
C ILE A 46 24.68 -9.79 -6.10
N TYR A 47 25.63 -10.74 -6.06
CA TYR A 47 26.82 -10.73 -6.92
C TYR A 47 26.49 -10.87 -8.40
N SER A 48 25.52 -11.72 -8.75
CA SER A 48 25.14 -11.96 -10.15
C SER A 48 24.27 -10.82 -10.69
N ARG A 49 24.77 -10.08 -11.68
CA ARG A 49 24.02 -9.01 -12.36
C ARG A 49 22.72 -9.51 -13.03
N ILE A 50 22.75 -10.75 -13.56
CA ILE A 50 21.58 -11.35 -14.21
C ILE A 50 20.51 -11.64 -13.17
N ALA A 51 20.88 -12.27 -12.04
CA ALA A 51 19.94 -12.55 -10.97
C ALA A 51 19.37 -11.26 -10.37
N SER A 52 20.20 -10.25 -10.09
CA SER A 52 19.76 -8.95 -9.59
C SER A 52 18.73 -8.31 -10.53
N LYS A 53 18.97 -8.27 -11.84
CA LYS A 53 18.01 -7.75 -12.83
C LYS A 53 16.73 -8.58 -12.90
N ALA A 54 16.83 -9.91 -12.84
CA ALA A 54 15.65 -10.79 -12.84
C ALA A 54 14.74 -10.52 -11.63
N TYR A 55 15.32 -10.44 -10.41
CA TYR A 55 14.54 -10.09 -9.21
C TYR A 55 13.92 -8.70 -9.28
N GLN A 56 14.65 -7.69 -9.77
CA GLN A 56 14.10 -6.34 -9.98
C GLN A 56 12.90 -6.37 -10.92
N THR A 57 13.00 -7.06 -12.06
CA THR A 57 11.92 -7.16 -13.04
C THR A 57 10.71 -7.88 -12.47
N MET A 58 10.91 -9.00 -11.76
CA MET A 58 9.82 -9.76 -11.14
C MET A 58 9.08 -8.95 -10.08
N MET A 59 9.81 -8.21 -9.23
CA MET A 59 9.22 -7.38 -8.19
C MET A 59 8.56 -6.12 -8.74
N PHE A 60 9.03 -5.61 -9.87
CA PHE A 60 8.48 -4.42 -10.52
C PHE A 60 7.22 -4.74 -11.35
N PHE A 61 7.08 -5.97 -11.84
CA PHE A 61 5.97 -6.40 -12.70
C PHE A 61 4.56 -6.09 -12.15
N PRO A 62 4.24 -6.33 -10.85
CA PRO A 62 2.91 -6.05 -10.31
C PRO A 62 2.48 -4.58 -10.43
N HIS A 63 3.43 -3.65 -10.45
CA HIS A 63 3.15 -2.22 -10.59
C HIS A 63 2.40 -1.89 -11.89
N PHE A 64 2.65 -2.58 -12.98
CA PHE A 64 2.01 -2.35 -14.28
C PHE A 64 0.58 -2.90 -14.38
N LEU A 65 0.18 -3.81 -13.48
CA LEU A 65 -1.15 -4.37 -13.51
C LEU A 65 -2.18 -3.33 -13.05
N SER A 66 -3.29 -3.19 -13.79
CA SER A 66 -4.41 -2.39 -13.31
C SER A 66 -5.07 -3.04 -12.10
N TRP A 67 -5.66 -2.22 -11.21
CA TRP A 67 -6.40 -2.75 -10.06
C TRP A 67 -7.60 -3.62 -10.49
N VAL A 68 -8.17 -3.39 -11.65
CA VAL A 68 -9.23 -4.24 -12.20
C VAL A 68 -8.72 -5.65 -12.44
N VAL A 69 -7.58 -5.80 -13.10
CA VAL A 69 -6.96 -7.12 -13.33
C VAL A 69 -6.58 -7.78 -12.01
N VAL A 70 -5.96 -7.02 -11.11
CA VAL A 70 -5.58 -7.52 -9.77
C VAL A 70 -6.82 -8.00 -9.00
N SER A 71 -7.95 -7.30 -9.09
CA SER A 71 -9.18 -7.68 -8.41
C SER A 71 -9.73 -9.03 -8.88
N TYR A 72 -9.62 -9.33 -10.18
CA TYR A 72 -10.00 -10.66 -10.71
C TYR A 72 -9.09 -11.77 -10.18
N PHE A 73 -7.78 -11.52 -10.07
CA PHE A 73 -6.88 -12.49 -9.44
C PHE A 73 -7.26 -12.72 -7.97
N VAL A 74 -7.43 -11.65 -7.20
CA VAL A 74 -7.82 -11.76 -5.78
C VAL A 74 -9.15 -12.50 -5.66
N TYR A 75 -10.13 -12.19 -6.51
CA TYR A 75 -11.40 -12.90 -6.52
C TYR A 75 -11.24 -14.40 -6.86
N ALA A 76 -10.41 -14.74 -7.85
CA ALA A 76 -10.13 -16.13 -8.19
C ALA A 76 -9.49 -16.91 -7.04
N PHE A 77 -8.62 -16.26 -6.25
CA PHE A 77 -8.01 -16.87 -5.07
C PHE A 77 -8.99 -16.99 -3.88
N LEU A 78 -9.82 -15.96 -3.65
CA LEU A 78 -10.71 -15.85 -2.50
C LEU A 78 -12.16 -16.23 -2.79
N ASN A 79 -12.47 -16.74 -3.99
CA ASN A 79 -13.83 -17.18 -4.31
C ASN A 79 -14.30 -18.23 -3.31
N PRO A 80 -15.52 -18.08 -2.72
CA PRO A 80 -16.00 -19.01 -1.71
C PRO A 80 -16.11 -20.45 -2.21
N ASP A 81 -16.52 -20.66 -3.47
CA ASP A 81 -16.85 -22.00 -3.96
C ASP A 81 -15.69 -22.71 -4.67
N LYS A 82 -14.92 -21.96 -5.47
CA LYS A 82 -13.85 -22.50 -6.32
C LYS A 82 -12.49 -21.83 -6.10
N GLY A 83 -12.37 -20.99 -5.05
CA GLY A 83 -11.15 -20.26 -4.78
C GLY A 83 -10.02 -21.15 -4.29
N LEU A 84 -8.80 -20.88 -4.77
CA LEU A 84 -7.60 -21.63 -4.41
C LEU A 84 -7.37 -21.69 -2.89
N MET A 85 -7.62 -20.59 -2.18
CA MET A 85 -7.42 -20.54 -0.72
C MET A 85 -8.35 -21.51 0.01
N ASN A 86 -9.64 -21.55 -0.34
CA ASN A 86 -10.57 -22.49 0.27
C ASN A 86 -10.27 -23.94 -0.12
N THR A 87 -9.80 -24.19 -1.33
CA THR A 87 -9.35 -25.52 -1.76
C THR A 87 -8.17 -26.01 -0.89
N ILE A 88 -7.19 -25.15 -0.63
CA ILE A 88 -6.05 -25.48 0.24
C ILE A 88 -6.49 -25.69 1.69
N ILE A 89 -7.34 -24.81 2.23
CA ILE A 89 -7.84 -24.90 3.60
C ILE A 89 -8.60 -26.19 3.81
N GLN A 90 -9.48 -26.58 2.87
CA GLN A 90 -10.25 -27.83 2.94
C GLN A 90 -9.34 -29.06 2.80
N ALA A 91 -8.33 -29.00 1.93
CA ALA A 91 -7.34 -30.09 1.81
C ALA A 91 -6.52 -30.31 3.10
N LEU A 92 -6.36 -29.25 3.91
CA LEU A 92 -5.72 -29.28 5.24
C LEU A 92 -6.70 -29.61 6.39
N GLY A 93 -7.96 -29.94 6.08
CA GLY A 93 -8.99 -30.29 7.07
C GLY A 93 -9.69 -29.10 7.73
N GLY A 94 -9.53 -27.89 7.19
CA GLY A 94 -10.19 -26.69 7.70
C GLY A 94 -11.56 -26.44 7.04
N ASP A 95 -12.35 -25.57 7.64
CA ASP A 95 -13.65 -25.16 7.15
C ASP A 95 -13.54 -24.07 6.08
N LYS A 96 -14.53 -24.07 5.17
CA LYS A 96 -14.67 -23.09 4.11
C LYS A 96 -14.85 -21.66 4.70
N ILE A 97 -14.09 -20.70 4.21
CA ILE A 97 -14.16 -19.30 4.63
C ILE A 97 -14.90 -18.49 3.58
N MET A 98 -15.91 -17.74 4.04
CA MET A 98 -16.64 -16.75 3.23
C MET A 98 -15.91 -15.40 3.30
N TRP A 99 -14.80 -15.27 2.57
CA TRP A 99 -13.87 -14.15 2.64
C TRP A 99 -14.54 -12.78 2.54
N TYR A 100 -15.45 -12.59 1.58
CA TYR A 100 -16.16 -11.32 1.35
C TYR A 100 -17.25 -11.01 2.40
N SER A 101 -17.55 -11.97 3.28
CA SER A 101 -18.47 -11.78 4.40
C SER A 101 -17.76 -11.62 5.75
N GLN A 102 -16.43 -11.80 5.78
CA GLN A 102 -15.64 -11.72 7.02
C GLN A 102 -14.67 -10.53 7.01
N PRO A 103 -15.04 -9.40 7.62
CA PRO A 103 -14.25 -8.17 7.59
C PRO A 103 -12.87 -8.28 8.26
N LYS A 104 -12.67 -9.22 9.18
CA LYS A 104 -11.44 -9.34 9.98
C LYS A 104 -10.16 -9.59 9.14
N TRP A 105 -10.28 -10.23 7.98
CA TRP A 105 -9.15 -10.56 7.12
C TRP A 105 -8.77 -9.43 6.15
N TRP A 106 -9.70 -8.53 5.87
CA TRP A 106 -9.54 -7.52 4.83
C TRP A 106 -8.45 -6.48 5.10
N PRO A 107 -8.21 -6.02 6.34
CA PRO A 107 -7.09 -5.14 6.60
C PRO A 107 -5.75 -5.74 6.19
N LEU A 108 -5.54 -7.03 6.45
CA LEU A 108 -4.33 -7.75 6.04
C LEU A 108 -4.26 -7.92 4.52
N ILE A 109 -5.36 -8.34 3.88
CA ILE A 109 -5.44 -8.54 2.42
C ILE A 109 -5.15 -7.24 1.68
N LEU A 110 -5.81 -6.14 2.05
CA LEU A 110 -5.62 -4.82 1.43
C LEU A 110 -4.19 -4.32 1.62
N THR A 111 -3.64 -4.48 2.82
CA THR A 111 -2.24 -4.11 3.11
C THR A 111 -1.26 -4.91 2.27
N PHE A 112 -1.44 -6.23 2.20
CA PHE A 112 -0.60 -7.09 1.37
C PHE A 112 -0.66 -6.70 -0.11
N MET A 113 -1.85 -6.47 -0.65
CA MET A 113 -2.03 -6.10 -2.06
C MET A 113 -1.40 -4.75 -2.38
N GLN A 114 -1.53 -3.76 -1.49
CA GLN A 114 -0.89 -2.45 -1.65
C GLN A 114 0.63 -2.58 -1.67
N VAL A 115 1.20 -3.27 -0.69
CA VAL A 115 2.65 -3.45 -0.60
C VAL A 115 3.18 -4.26 -1.79
N TRP A 116 2.53 -5.37 -2.14
CA TRP A 116 2.91 -6.21 -3.27
C TRP A 116 2.96 -5.45 -4.59
N LYS A 117 2.00 -4.56 -4.81
CA LYS A 117 1.92 -3.76 -6.04
C LYS A 117 2.95 -2.62 -6.08
N SER A 118 3.25 -2.01 -4.94
CA SER A 118 4.10 -0.81 -4.86
C SER A 118 5.57 -1.09 -4.53
N MET A 119 5.87 -2.24 -3.89
CA MET A 119 7.22 -2.52 -3.37
C MET A 119 8.30 -2.48 -4.45
N GLY A 120 8.02 -3.00 -5.65
CA GLY A 120 9.01 -3.05 -6.73
C GLY A 120 9.36 -1.67 -7.28
N TYR A 121 8.38 -0.81 -7.49
CA TYR A 121 8.60 0.57 -7.92
C TYR A 121 9.42 1.34 -6.89
N ASN A 122 9.02 1.31 -5.63
CA ASN A 122 9.72 2.01 -4.55
C ASN A 122 11.14 1.47 -4.34
N MET A 123 11.32 0.14 -4.45
CA MET A 123 12.62 -0.50 -4.35
C MET A 123 13.61 0.01 -5.42
N VAL A 124 13.16 0.18 -6.66
CA VAL A 124 14.03 0.69 -7.75
C VAL A 124 14.51 2.11 -7.45
N VAL A 125 13.66 2.95 -6.85
CA VAL A 125 14.05 4.32 -6.44
C VAL A 125 15.18 4.27 -5.41
N TYR A 126 15.06 3.43 -4.38
CA TYR A 126 16.12 3.27 -3.37
C TYR A 126 17.37 2.61 -3.94
N LEU A 127 17.22 1.62 -4.81
CA LEU A 127 18.36 0.95 -5.46
C LEU A 127 19.15 1.92 -6.34
N ALA A 128 18.49 2.79 -7.09
CA ALA A 128 19.14 3.85 -7.87
C ALA A 128 19.96 4.79 -6.97
N SER A 129 19.45 5.14 -5.79
CA SER A 129 20.18 5.93 -4.82
C SER A 129 21.41 5.18 -4.26
N ILE A 130 21.30 3.87 -3.99
CA ILE A 130 22.42 3.04 -3.52
C ILE A 130 23.53 2.99 -4.57
N THR A 131 23.18 2.83 -5.85
CA THR A 131 24.18 2.76 -6.94
C THR A 131 24.90 4.09 -7.18
N GLY A 132 24.37 5.21 -6.67
CA GLY A 132 25.01 6.52 -6.69
C GLY A 132 26.01 6.77 -5.56
N ILE A 133 26.12 5.86 -4.59
CA ILE A 133 27.08 5.99 -3.48
C ILE A 133 28.49 5.70 -4.02
N ASP A 134 29.49 6.51 -3.62
CA ASP A 134 30.87 6.33 -4.01
C ASP A 134 31.40 4.96 -3.55
N SER A 135 31.90 4.16 -4.50
CA SER A 135 32.44 2.82 -4.24
C SER A 135 33.67 2.85 -3.33
N THR A 136 34.43 3.94 -3.33
CA THR A 136 35.63 4.10 -2.50
C THR A 136 35.33 3.98 -1.00
N LEU A 137 34.13 4.38 -0.57
CA LEU A 137 33.67 4.21 0.82
C LEU A 137 33.55 2.73 1.21
N TYR A 138 33.06 1.89 0.29
CA TYR A 138 32.94 0.45 0.52
C TYR A 138 34.29 -0.26 0.46
N GLU A 139 35.20 0.20 -0.42
CA GLU A 139 36.57 -0.32 -0.53
C GLU A 139 37.36 -0.03 0.74
N ALA A 140 37.33 1.23 1.22
CA ALA A 140 37.97 1.61 2.48
C ALA A 140 37.44 0.80 3.66
N ALA A 141 36.12 0.70 3.79
CA ALA A 141 35.49 -0.09 4.85
C ALA A 141 35.87 -1.57 4.78
N THR A 142 36.08 -2.12 3.58
CA THR A 142 36.53 -3.51 3.42
C THR A 142 37.98 -3.68 3.86
N LEU A 143 38.86 -2.73 3.59
CA LEU A 143 40.25 -2.72 4.07
C LEU A 143 40.30 -2.63 5.60
N ASP A 144 39.38 -1.88 6.22
CA ASP A 144 39.21 -1.77 7.66
C ASP A 144 38.57 -3.03 8.30
N GLY A 145 38.26 -4.06 7.49
CA GLY A 145 37.66 -5.30 7.98
C GLY A 145 36.17 -5.25 8.27
N ALA A 146 35.44 -4.23 7.78
CA ALA A 146 34.00 -4.10 8.01
C ALA A 146 33.20 -5.20 7.27
N THR A 147 32.29 -5.84 7.99
CA THR A 147 31.36 -6.82 7.44
C THR A 147 30.31 -6.15 6.56
N LYS A 148 29.66 -6.91 5.67
CA LYS A 148 28.55 -6.41 4.83
C LYS A 148 27.43 -5.76 5.60
N TRP A 149 27.11 -6.27 6.79
CA TRP A 149 26.15 -5.66 7.68
C TRP A 149 26.59 -4.30 8.22
N GLN A 150 27.86 -4.17 8.59
CA GLN A 150 28.45 -2.91 9.04
C GLN A 150 28.48 -1.88 7.90
N GLN A 151 28.87 -2.28 6.67
CA GLN A 151 28.79 -1.43 5.49
C GLN A 151 27.36 -0.94 5.23
N THR A 152 26.37 -1.85 5.32
CA THR A 152 24.96 -1.47 5.17
C THR A 152 24.52 -0.47 6.24
N LYS A 153 24.83 -0.74 7.51
CA LYS A 153 24.40 0.08 8.65
C LYS A 153 25.05 1.47 8.67
N TYR A 154 26.34 1.55 8.35
CA TYR A 154 27.12 2.77 8.56
C TYR A 154 27.40 3.55 7.27
N ILE A 155 27.24 2.96 6.08
CA ILE A 155 27.42 3.64 4.79
C ILE A 155 26.08 3.71 4.06
N THR A 156 25.46 2.57 3.73
CA THR A 156 24.29 2.52 2.85
C THR A 156 23.06 3.20 3.48
N LEU A 157 22.67 2.82 4.70
CA LEU A 157 21.48 3.38 5.35
C LEU A 157 21.57 4.89 5.64
N PRO A 158 22.71 5.41 6.14
CA PRO A 158 22.89 6.85 6.28
C PRO A 158 22.82 7.61 4.95
N ALA A 159 23.41 7.07 3.89
CA ALA A 159 23.37 7.64 2.55
C ALA A 159 21.93 7.65 1.95
N LEU A 160 21.08 6.67 2.32
CA LEU A 160 19.68 6.61 1.91
C LEU A 160 18.78 7.56 2.68
N LYS A 161 19.21 8.10 3.83
CA LYS A 161 18.37 8.94 4.70
C LYS A 161 17.71 10.10 3.96
N PRO A 162 18.37 10.87 3.08
CA PRO A 162 17.74 11.98 2.37
C PRO A 162 16.57 11.52 1.48
N ILE A 163 16.75 10.42 0.73
CA ILE A 163 15.70 9.88 -0.16
C ILE A 163 14.54 9.28 0.65
N ILE A 164 14.83 8.62 1.78
CA ILE A 164 13.80 8.10 2.69
C ILE A 164 12.95 9.24 3.24
N VAL A 165 13.56 10.33 3.68
CA VAL A 165 12.84 11.52 4.18
C VAL A 165 12.02 12.16 3.08
N MET A 166 12.56 12.29 1.87
CA MET A 166 11.83 12.82 0.72
C MET A 166 10.60 11.96 0.39
N MET A 167 10.75 10.64 0.31
CA MET A 167 9.65 9.72 0.05
C MET A 167 8.62 9.71 1.18
N PHE A 168 9.06 9.85 2.43
CA PHE A 168 8.17 9.99 3.58
C PHE A 168 7.31 11.25 3.47
N ILE A 169 7.92 12.41 3.20
CA ILE A 169 7.19 13.69 3.07
C ILE A 169 6.17 13.62 1.92
N LEU A 170 6.56 13.07 0.76
CA LEU A 170 5.66 12.90 -0.38
C LEU A 170 4.44 12.03 -0.03
N ASN A 171 4.65 10.93 0.70
CA ASN A 171 3.56 10.06 1.12
C ASN A 171 2.67 10.72 2.20
N VAL A 172 3.25 11.48 3.12
CA VAL A 172 2.49 12.24 4.13
C VAL A 172 1.61 13.30 3.47
N GLY A 173 2.10 13.97 2.42
CA GLY A 173 1.29 14.92 1.64
C GLY A 173 0.03 14.31 1.01
N HIS A 174 -0.02 12.98 0.86
CA HIS A 174 -1.17 12.25 0.31
C HIS A 174 -1.92 11.42 1.37
N ILE A 175 -1.71 11.67 2.67
CA ILE A 175 -2.23 10.82 3.76
C ILE A 175 -3.77 10.71 3.83
N PHE A 176 -4.48 11.70 3.29
CA PHE A 176 -5.96 11.69 3.22
C PHE A 176 -6.50 11.09 1.91
N TYR A 177 -5.63 10.82 0.92
CA TYR A 177 -6.01 10.09 -0.29
C TYR A 177 -5.77 8.61 -0.12
N SER A 178 -6.71 7.80 -0.59
CA SER A 178 -6.56 6.35 -0.66
C SER A 178 -6.65 5.88 -2.10
N ASP A 179 -5.96 4.79 -2.41
CA ASP A 179 -6.05 4.21 -3.75
C ASP A 179 -7.45 3.62 -3.98
N PHE A 180 -8.28 4.38 -4.72
CA PHE A 180 -9.65 3.96 -5.06
C PHE A 180 -9.68 2.56 -5.69
N GLY A 181 -8.71 2.26 -6.56
CA GLY A 181 -8.63 0.95 -7.22
C GLY A 181 -8.43 -0.18 -6.22
N LEU A 182 -7.57 -0.01 -5.23
CA LEU A 182 -7.37 -0.99 -4.17
C LEU A 182 -8.67 -1.24 -3.38
N PHE A 183 -9.21 -0.17 -2.80
CA PHE A 183 -10.35 -0.30 -1.87
C PHE A 183 -11.65 -0.66 -2.56
N TYR A 184 -11.90 -0.17 -3.78
CA TYR A 184 -13.13 -0.42 -4.49
C TYR A 184 -13.09 -1.70 -5.34
N GLN A 185 -12.07 -1.87 -6.19
CA GLN A 185 -12.03 -3.00 -7.12
C GLN A 185 -11.73 -4.31 -6.40
N VAL A 186 -10.72 -4.34 -5.53
CA VAL A 186 -10.30 -5.58 -4.86
C VAL A 186 -11.39 -6.11 -3.91
N THR A 187 -12.17 -5.22 -3.30
CA THR A 187 -13.30 -5.61 -2.43
C THR A 187 -14.59 -5.90 -3.19
N GLN A 188 -14.61 -5.81 -4.52
CA GLN A 188 -15.79 -5.98 -5.36
C GLN A 188 -16.89 -4.95 -5.07
N GLY A 189 -16.52 -3.66 -5.00
CA GLY A 189 -17.46 -2.56 -4.80
C GLY A 189 -17.79 -2.23 -3.34
N VAL A 190 -16.97 -2.64 -2.39
CA VAL A 190 -17.17 -2.42 -0.93
C VAL A 190 -18.55 -2.90 -0.48
N PRO A 191 -18.82 -4.22 -0.45
CA PRO A 191 -20.10 -4.75 0.03
C PRO A 191 -20.36 -4.35 1.47
N ASN A 192 -21.64 -4.34 1.89
CA ASN A 192 -22.07 -3.91 3.22
C ASN A 192 -21.33 -4.64 4.37
N SER A 193 -20.97 -5.91 4.18
CA SER A 193 -20.15 -6.69 5.12
C SER A 193 -18.77 -6.10 5.37
N LEU A 194 -18.19 -5.45 4.37
CA LEU A 194 -16.83 -4.87 4.42
C LEU A 194 -16.83 -3.36 4.60
N TYR A 195 -18.01 -2.73 4.63
CA TYR A 195 -18.15 -1.28 4.68
C TYR A 195 -17.33 -0.65 5.82
N ASN A 196 -17.40 -1.22 7.02
CA ASN A 196 -16.70 -0.70 8.20
C ASN A 196 -15.16 -0.76 8.12
N VAL A 197 -14.60 -1.63 7.30
CA VAL A 197 -13.13 -1.86 7.21
C VAL A 197 -12.52 -1.42 5.89
N ALA A 198 -13.31 -1.32 4.82
CA ALA A 198 -12.80 -1.01 3.47
C ALA A 198 -13.28 0.35 2.94
N SER A 199 -14.24 1.02 3.60
CA SER A 199 -14.66 2.35 3.18
C SER A 199 -13.63 3.40 3.55
N THR A 200 -13.25 4.21 2.56
CA THR A 200 -12.36 5.37 2.66
C THR A 200 -13.07 6.59 2.08
N PHE A 201 -12.50 7.79 2.18
CA PHE A 201 -13.11 8.98 1.59
C PHE A 201 -13.37 8.82 0.09
N ASP A 202 -12.41 8.28 -0.66
CA ASP A 202 -12.52 8.09 -2.11
C ASP A 202 -13.64 7.13 -2.49
N THR A 203 -13.75 5.98 -1.80
CA THR A 203 -14.83 5.01 -2.06
C THR A 203 -16.20 5.55 -1.64
N TYR A 204 -16.28 6.29 -0.53
CA TYR A 204 -17.51 6.92 -0.07
C TYR A 204 -18.02 7.97 -1.06
N VAL A 205 -17.17 8.86 -1.54
CA VAL A 205 -17.52 9.88 -2.54
C VAL A 205 -18.08 9.21 -3.80
N TYR A 206 -17.43 8.17 -4.28
CA TYR A 206 -17.88 7.44 -5.47
C TYR A 206 -19.23 6.75 -5.27
N GLN A 207 -19.41 6.00 -4.17
CA GLN A 207 -20.67 5.32 -3.86
C GLN A 207 -21.82 6.31 -3.63
N ALA A 208 -21.53 7.43 -2.98
CA ALA A 208 -22.54 8.47 -2.74
C ALA A 208 -23.01 9.15 -4.04
N LEU A 209 -22.12 9.26 -5.06
CA LEU A 209 -22.52 9.76 -6.39
C LEU A 209 -23.40 8.76 -7.15
N GLN A 210 -23.21 7.45 -6.94
CA GLN A 210 -24.04 6.42 -7.57
C GLN A 210 -25.40 6.23 -6.89
N SER A 211 -25.45 6.44 -5.58
CA SER A 211 -26.67 6.25 -4.76
C SER A 211 -27.29 7.60 -4.48
N ASN A 212 -28.08 8.20 -5.27
CA ASN A 212 -28.91 9.42 -5.08
C ASN A 212 -28.77 10.17 -3.71
N VAL A 213 -27.64 10.05 -3.06
CA VAL A 213 -27.28 10.81 -1.85
C VAL A 213 -27.08 12.27 -2.27
N THR A 214 -27.54 13.19 -1.44
CA THR A 214 -27.46 14.64 -1.71
C THR A 214 -26.04 15.04 -2.15
N ILE A 215 -25.88 15.50 -3.37
CA ILE A 215 -24.63 15.99 -3.98
C ILE A 215 -23.85 16.90 -3.01
N GLY A 216 -24.55 17.70 -2.19
CA GLY A 216 -23.92 18.60 -1.22
C GLY A 216 -23.11 17.88 -0.12
N ARG A 217 -23.51 16.68 0.32
CA ARG A 217 -22.75 15.90 1.32
C ARG A 217 -21.53 15.25 0.71
N THR A 218 -21.66 14.76 -0.51
CA THR A 218 -20.54 14.18 -1.27
C THR A 218 -19.48 15.24 -1.58
N ALA A 219 -19.92 16.45 -2.01
CA ALA A 219 -19.05 17.60 -2.23
C ALA A 219 -18.32 18.04 -0.94
N ALA A 220 -19.00 18.00 0.22
CA ALA A 220 -18.40 18.32 1.50
C ALA A 220 -17.27 17.34 1.87
N ALA A 221 -17.46 16.04 1.63
CA ALA A 221 -16.44 15.01 1.85
C ALA A 221 -15.20 15.22 0.96
N GLY A 222 -15.41 15.43 -0.35
CA GLY A 222 -14.32 15.67 -1.30
C GLY A 222 -13.56 16.97 -1.03
N LEU A 223 -14.26 18.07 -0.66
CA LEU A 223 -13.63 19.33 -0.29
C LEU A 223 -12.82 19.22 1.01
N PHE A 224 -13.33 18.48 2.01
CA PHE A 224 -12.58 18.20 3.24
C PHE A 224 -11.27 17.49 2.93
N GLN A 225 -11.33 16.42 2.12
CA GLN A 225 -10.15 15.65 1.72
C GLN A 225 -9.14 16.53 0.97
N ALA A 226 -9.58 17.32 -0.01
CA ALA A 226 -8.71 18.23 -0.76
C ALA A 226 -8.07 19.30 0.14
N ALA A 227 -8.83 19.91 1.04
CA ALA A 227 -8.33 20.93 1.96
C ALA A 227 -7.25 20.37 2.90
N CYS A 228 -7.44 19.15 3.43
CA CYS A 228 -6.47 18.50 4.32
C CYS A 228 -5.17 18.09 3.60
N CYS A 229 -5.18 17.90 2.28
CA CYS A 229 -3.97 17.58 1.52
C CYS A 229 -3.23 18.82 0.99
N CYS A 230 -3.87 20.00 1.00
CA CYS A 230 -3.24 21.27 0.61
C CYS A 230 -2.62 22.03 1.78
N ALA A 231 -2.88 21.62 3.01
CA ALA A 231 -2.33 22.21 4.23
C ALA A 231 -1.06 21.50 4.67
#